data_ac3a1db32ff1049acf92854eaa0c3a5f
#
_entry.id   ac3a1db32ff1049acf92854eaa0c3a5f
#
_cell.length_a   1.000
_cell.length_b   1.000
_cell.length_c   1.000
_cell.angle_alpha   90.00
_cell.angle_beta   90.00
_cell.angle_gamma   90.00
#
_symmetry.space_group_name_H-M   'P 1'
#
loop_
_entity.id
_entity.type
_entity.pdbx_description
1 polymer ?
#
loop_
_entity_poly.entity_id
_entity_poly.type
_entity_poly.pdbx_seq_one_letter_code
_entity_poly.pdbx_strand_id
1 'polypeptide(L)'
;SPYFLYRMLRRGGYGFKLYYRIGLFPIIPKKTDNKRIWIQAVSVGELSSLAKILDTLLQDPDLEIVLTGTTSTGLRMASDKYKGRVLVHGPFPLDWFWFSRLAWSRVRPDLIITVDSELWPEHFYQASLRGVPALIINARLSDNTFARLCRSSLARKLLLPKGLEILTTSERQCARWSEV
;
A
#
# COMPACT_ATOMS: atom_id res chain seq x y z
N SER A 1 -10.23 16.52 -7.35
CA SER A 1 -10.31 17.96 -7.52
C SER A 1 -9.17 18.42 -8.41
N PRO A 2 -9.41 19.31 -9.42
CA PRO A 2 -8.34 19.87 -10.28
C PRO A 2 -7.20 20.52 -9.49
N TYR A 3 -7.51 21.11 -8.34
CA TYR A 3 -6.54 21.69 -7.42
C TYR A 3 -5.57 20.65 -6.83
N PHE A 4 -6.05 19.44 -6.53
CA PHE A 4 -5.21 18.35 -6.04
C PHE A 4 -4.25 17.88 -7.13
N LEU A 5 -4.75 17.72 -8.37
CA LEU A 5 -3.94 17.36 -9.53
C LEU A 5 -2.88 18.43 -9.82
N TYR A 6 -3.25 19.72 -9.77
CA TYR A 6 -2.33 20.84 -9.93
C TYR A 6 -1.23 20.86 -8.85
N ARG A 7 -1.58 20.68 -7.55
CA ARG A 7 -0.60 20.58 -6.46
C ARG A 7 0.31 19.37 -6.62
N MET A 8 -0.22 18.25 -7.08
CA MET A 8 0.52 17.03 -7.33
C MET A 8 1.57 17.23 -8.42
N LEU A 9 1.19 17.87 -9.53
CA LEU A 9 2.09 18.17 -10.65
C LEU A 9 3.15 19.23 -10.28
N ARG A 10 2.75 20.28 -9.54
CA ARG A 10 3.65 21.39 -9.14
C ARG A 10 4.71 20.97 -8.10
N ARG A 11 4.41 20.01 -7.22
CA ARG A 11 5.34 19.58 -6.17
C ARG A 11 6.50 18.71 -6.66
N GLY A 12 6.52 18.34 -7.96
CA GLY A 12 7.59 17.54 -8.56
C GLY A 12 7.89 16.26 -7.77
N GLY A 13 8.37 15.24 -8.40
CA GLY A 13 8.76 14.02 -7.66
C GLY A 13 8.03 12.76 -8.09
N TYR A 14 7.02 12.87 -8.91
CA TYR A 14 6.39 11.70 -9.53
C TYR A 14 7.15 11.22 -10.78
N GLY A 15 8.00 12.07 -11.34
CA GLY A 15 8.83 11.75 -12.47
C GLY A 15 8.09 11.10 -13.63
N PHE A 16 8.76 10.27 -14.41
CA PHE A 16 8.21 9.55 -15.55
C PHE A 16 7.23 8.40 -15.19
N LYS A 17 6.98 8.13 -13.89
CA LYS A 17 6.17 6.99 -13.44
C LYS A 17 4.72 7.35 -13.09
N LEU A 18 4.22 8.54 -13.47
CA LEU A 18 2.83 8.93 -13.23
C LEU A 18 1.81 7.92 -13.79
N TYR A 19 2.16 7.20 -14.84
CA TYR A 19 1.35 6.15 -15.41
C TYR A 19 1.08 4.97 -14.46
N TYR A 20 1.86 4.80 -13.38
CA TYR A 20 1.55 3.83 -12.33
C TYR A 20 0.27 4.19 -11.57
N ARG A 21 -0.10 5.49 -11.51
CA ARG A 21 -1.36 5.93 -10.89
C ARG A 21 -2.60 5.34 -11.57
N ILE A 22 -2.50 5.05 -12.85
CA ILE A 22 -3.56 4.40 -13.63
C ILE A 22 -3.33 2.90 -13.80
N GLY A 23 -2.44 2.32 -12.99
CA GLY A 23 -2.19 0.88 -12.95
C GLY A 23 -1.20 0.34 -13.99
N LEU A 24 -0.56 1.19 -14.78
CA LEU A 24 0.36 0.79 -15.85
C LEU A 24 1.75 0.44 -15.29
N PHE A 25 1.82 -0.54 -14.40
CA PHE A 25 3.08 -1.10 -13.92
C PHE A 25 3.78 -1.91 -15.02
N PRO A 26 5.12 -2.08 -14.98
CA PRO A 26 5.81 -3.00 -15.85
C PRO A 26 5.30 -4.43 -15.60
N ILE A 27 5.17 -5.20 -16.67
CA ILE A 27 4.87 -6.63 -16.57
C ILE A 27 6.20 -7.34 -16.38
N ILE A 28 6.48 -7.75 -15.16
CA ILE A 28 7.70 -8.49 -14.82
C ILE A 28 7.31 -9.95 -14.57
N PRO A 29 7.85 -10.90 -15.35
CA PRO A 29 7.64 -12.32 -15.09
C PRO A 29 7.99 -12.64 -13.63
N LYS A 30 7.11 -13.35 -12.94
CA LYS A 30 7.37 -13.83 -11.60
C LYS A 30 8.17 -15.12 -11.70
N LYS A 31 9.26 -15.22 -10.98
CA LYS A 31 10.00 -16.48 -10.86
C LYS A 31 9.13 -17.50 -10.13
N THR A 32 9.22 -18.77 -10.51
CA THR A 32 8.29 -19.82 -10.06
C THR A 32 8.25 -19.96 -8.54
N ASP A 33 9.40 -19.87 -7.89
CA ASP A 33 9.53 -20.11 -6.45
C ASP A 33 9.52 -18.82 -5.60
N ASN A 34 9.59 -17.63 -6.23
CA ASN A 34 9.63 -16.38 -5.53
C ASN A 34 8.24 -15.93 -5.05
N LYS A 35 8.22 -15.30 -3.88
CA LYS A 35 7.04 -14.60 -3.35
C LYS A 35 7.15 -13.10 -3.59
N ARG A 36 6.11 -12.49 -4.09
CA ARG A 36 6.06 -11.05 -4.39
C ARG A 36 5.23 -10.31 -3.34
N ILE A 37 5.87 -9.41 -2.62
CA ILE A 37 5.25 -8.58 -1.60
C ILE A 37 5.08 -7.16 -2.14
N TRP A 38 3.85 -6.66 -2.12
CA TRP A 38 3.53 -5.29 -2.49
C TRP A 38 3.40 -4.44 -1.23
N ILE A 39 4.32 -3.51 -1.03
CA ILE A 39 4.36 -2.64 0.15
C ILE A 39 3.97 -1.23 -0.26
N GLN A 40 2.96 -0.68 0.40
CA GLN A 40 2.50 0.70 0.26
C GLN A 40 2.86 1.51 1.51
N ALA A 41 3.75 2.49 1.34
CA ALA A 41 4.13 3.45 2.37
C ALA A 41 3.95 4.88 1.85
N VAL A 42 3.02 5.62 2.42
CA VAL A 42 2.57 6.92 1.89
C VAL A 42 3.61 8.01 2.06
N SER A 43 4.31 8.03 3.18
CA SER A 43 5.15 9.16 3.61
C SER A 43 6.58 8.75 3.98
N VAL A 44 7.43 9.75 4.15
CA VAL A 44 8.80 9.57 4.66
C VAL A 44 8.81 8.91 6.04
N GLY A 45 7.89 9.31 6.94
CA GLY A 45 7.79 8.73 8.28
C GLY A 45 7.45 7.25 8.27
N GLU A 46 6.46 6.85 7.45
CA GLU A 46 6.08 5.46 7.28
C GLU A 46 7.20 4.63 6.66
N LEU A 47 7.85 5.14 5.61
CA LEU A 47 8.98 4.47 4.99
C LEU A 47 10.15 4.30 5.97
N SER A 48 10.39 5.29 6.82
CA SER A 48 11.42 5.21 7.86
C SER A 48 11.08 4.16 8.92
N SER A 49 9.82 4.06 9.33
CA SER A 49 9.36 3.04 10.28
C SER A 49 9.49 1.62 9.72
N LEU A 50 9.36 1.47 8.41
CA LEU A 50 9.51 0.20 7.70
C LEU A 50 10.95 -0.16 7.36
N ALA A 51 11.90 0.76 7.49
CA ALA A 51 13.25 0.58 6.93
C ALA A 51 13.90 -0.73 7.40
N LYS A 52 13.80 -1.06 8.69
CA LYS A 52 14.36 -2.30 9.25
C LYS A 52 13.70 -3.55 8.66
N ILE A 53 12.38 -3.53 8.53
CA ILE A 53 11.59 -4.63 7.95
C ILE A 53 11.98 -4.80 6.47
N LEU A 54 11.99 -3.71 5.71
CA LEU A 54 12.39 -3.72 4.29
C LEU A 54 13.82 -4.23 4.10
N ASP A 55 14.76 -3.75 4.92
CA ASP A 55 16.15 -4.17 4.82
C ASP A 55 16.31 -5.66 5.16
N THR A 56 15.49 -6.21 6.07
CA THR A 56 15.45 -7.66 6.36
C THR A 56 14.84 -8.46 5.21
N LEU A 57 13.69 -8.05 4.69
CA LEU A 57 13.03 -8.74 3.57
C LEU A 57 13.90 -8.76 2.30
N LEU A 58 14.67 -7.71 2.08
CA LEU A 58 15.58 -7.60 0.93
C LEU A 58 16.85 -8.47 1.03
N GLN A 59 17.07 -9.14 2.16
CA GLN A 59 18.15 -10.13 2.31
C GLN A 59 17.73 -11.50 1.79
N ASP A 60 16.44 -11.74 1.67
CA ASP A 60 15.90 -13.00 1.17
C ASP A 60 15.84 -12.97 -0.38
N PRO A 61 16.60 -13.82 -1.09
CA PRO A 61 16.64 -13.85 -2.56
C PRO A 61 15.35 -14.35 -3.19
N ASP A 62 14.50 -15.03 -2.42
CA ASP A 62 13.23 -15.59 -2.88
C ASP A 62 12.09 -14.59 -2.75
N LEU A 63 12.35 -13.39 -2.20
CA LEU A 63 11.37 -12.31 -2.09
C LEU A 63 11.57 -11.25 -3.17
N GLU A 64 10.49 -10.91 -3.83
CA GLU A 64 10.39 -9.81 -4.77
C GLU A 64 9.58 -8.66 -4.15
N ILE A 65 10.17 -7.52 -3.93
CA ILE A 65 9.52 -6.37 -3.29
C ILE A 65 9.06 -5.35 -4.33
N VAL A 66 7.77 -5.03 -4.34
CA VAL A 66 7.19 -3.88 -5.04
C VAL A 66 6.91 -2.80 -4.00
N LEU A 67 7.60 -1.67 -4.08
CA LEU A 67 7.50 -0.58 -3.12
C LEU A 67 6.81 0.62 -3.74
N THR A 68 5.68 1.01 -3.18
CA THR A 68 4.90 2.15 -3.68
C THR A 68 4.65 3.20 -2.61
N GLY A 69 4.42 4.43 -3.06
CA GLY A 69 4.16 5.55 -2.17
C GLY A 69 3.19 6.56 -2.77
N THR A 70 2.71 7.50 -1.94
CA THR A 70 1.73 8.50 -2.36
C THR A 70 2.32 9.90 -2.40
N THR A 71 3.26 10.22 -1.51
CA THR A 71 3.88 11.55 -1.45
C THR A 71 5.17 11.63 -2.28
N SER A 72 5.42 12.78 -2.90
CA SER A 72 6.63 13.00 -3.70
C SER A 72 7.92 12.86 -2.89
N THR A 73 7.90 13.27 -1.62
CA THR A 73 9.04 13.16 -0.69
C THR A 73 9.29 11.69 -0.31
N GLY A 74 8.24 10.92 -0.01
CA GLY A 74 8.34 9.48 0.25
C GLY A 74 8.86 8.71 -0.97
N LEU A 75 8.37 9.04 -2.16
CA LEU A 75 8.84 8.44 -3.42
C LEU A 75 10.30 8.76 -3.73
N ARG A 76 10.76 9.98 -3.43
CA ARG A 76 12.18 10.34 -3.56
C ARG A 76 13.03 9.51 -2.61
N MET A 77 12.69 9.46 -1.33
CA MET A 77 13.39 8.65 -0.34
C MET A 77 13.41 7.16 -0.72
N ALA A 78 12.28 6.63 -1.21
CA ALA A 78 12.21 5.25 -1.70
C ALA A 78 13.15 5.02 -2.89
N SER A 79 13.20 5.98 -3.82
CA SER A 79 14.12 5.92 -4.95
C SER A 79 15.59 5.97 -4.50
N ASP A 80 15.92 6.91 -3.62
CA ASP A 80 17.30 7.11 -3.19
C ASP A 80 17.85 5.89 -2.42
N LYS A 81 17.02 5.27 -1.58
CA LYS A 81 17.43 4.17 -0.71
C LYS A 81 17.28 2.78 -1.34
N TYR A 82 16.23 2.57 -2.14
CA TYR A 82 15.81 1.22 -2.56
C TYR A 82 15.84 0.99 -4.07
N LYS A 83 16.18 2.00 -4.89
CA LYS A 83 16.37 1.82 -6.34
C LYS A 83 17.43 0.76 -6.62
N GLY A 84 17.08 -0.23 -7.45
CA GLY A 84 17.96 -1.36 -7.77
C GLY A 84 17.97 -2.48 -6.72
N ARG A 85 17.37 -2.25 -5.52
CA ARG A 85 17.22 -3.27 -4.48
C ARG A 85 15.81 -3.88 -4.48
N VAL A 86 14.81 -3.13 -4.90
CA VAL A 86 13.42 -3.60 -5.05
C VAL A 86 13.12 -3.86 -6.52
N LEU A 87 12.18 -4.78 -6.77
CA LEU A 87 11.75 -5.14 -8.12
C LEU A 87 11.15 -3.93 -8.86
N VAL A 88 10.28 -3.20 -8.21
CA VAL A 88 9.63 -1.98 -8.72
C VAL A 88 9.47 -0.98 -7.59
N HIS A 89 9.68 0.31 -7.87
CA HIS A 89 9.29 1.40 -6.98
C HIS A 89 8.59 2.50 -7.77
N GLY A 90 7.60 3.14 -7.16
CA GLY A 90 6.88 4.25 -7.78
C GLY A 90 5.59 4.64 -7.08
N PRO A 91 4.77 5.50 -7.70
CA PRO A 91 3.52 5.93 -7.10
C PRO A 91 2.50 4.78 -7.00
N PHE A 92 1.78 4.74 -5.87
CA PHE A 92 0.68 3.81 -5.67
C PHE A 92 -0.47 4.12 -6.63
N PRO A 93 -1.16 3.13 -7.20
CA PRO A 93 -2.31 3.35 -8.09
C PRO A 93 -3.43 4.08 -7.37
N LEU A 94 -4.24 4.80 -8.11
CA LEU A 94 -5.47 5.37 -7.58
C LEU A 94 -6.43 4.23 -7.19
N ASP A 95 -7.10 4.42 -6.05
CA ASP A 95 -8.06 3.46 -5.50
C ASP A 95 -9.38 3.52 -6.27
N TRP A 96 -9.30 3.07 -7.53
CA TRP A 96 -10.40 3.05 -8.48
C TRP A 96 -10.40 1.71 -9.20
N PHE A 97 -11.57 1.10 -9.39
CA PHE A 97 -11.74 -0.26 -9.90
C PHE A 97 -10.85 -0.61 -11.11
N TRP A 98 -10.85 0.21 -12.15
CA TRP A 98 -10.09 -0.08 -13.37
C TRP A 98 -8.58 0.00 -13.16
N PHE A 99 -8.13 0.96 -12.37
CA PHE A 99 -6.70 1.22 -12.15
C PHE A 99 -6.10 0.20 -11.17
N SER A 100 -6.82 -0.11 -10.10
CA SER A 100 -6.39 -1.15 -9.16
C SER A 100 -6.40 -2.52 -9.84
N ARG A 101 -7.48 -2.88 -10.54
CA ARG A 101 -7.55 -4.14 -11.29
C ARG A 101 -6.38 -4.30 -12.27
N LEU A 102 -6.05 -3.26 -13.05
CA LEU A 102 -4.93 -3.26 -13.98
C LEU A 102 -3.60 -3.40 -13.25
N ALA A 103 -3.38 -2.65 -12.16
CA ALA A 103 -2.18 -2.76 -11.34
C ALA A 103 -2.01 -4.18 -10.79
N TRP A 104 -3.05 -4.75 -10.20
CA TRP A 104 -3.04 -6.10 -9.65
C TRP A 104 -2.75 -7.18 -10.69
N SER A 105 -3.29 -7.05 -11.90
CA SER A 105 -3.00 -7.99 -13.01
C SER A 105 -1.55 -7.96 -13.48
N ARG A 106 -0.86 -6.82 -13.31
CA ARG A 106 0.53 -6.62 -13.70
C ARG A 106 1.51 -6.96 -12.58
N VAL A 107 1.22 -6.47 -11.36
CA VAL A 107 2.07 -6.71 -10.17
C VAL A 107 2.00 -8.16 -9.72
N ARG A 108 0.83 -8.77 -9.67
CA ARG A 108 0.56 -10.15 -9.22
C ARG A 108 1.23 -10.46 -7.87
N PRO A 109 0.90 -9.72 -6.81
CA PRO A 109 1.49 -9.94 -5.50
C PRO A 109 0.93 -11.19 -4.83
N ASP A 110 1.70 -11.79 -3.91
CA ASP A 110 1.28 -12.85 -3.00
C ASP A 110 0.89 -12.30 -1.63
N LEU A 111 1.26 -11.07 -1.34
CA LEU A 111 0.92 -10.34 -0.11
C LEU A 111 0.89 -8.85 -0.43
N ILE A 112 -0.11 -8.13 0.09
CA ILE A 112 -0.08 -6.67 0.13
C ILE A 112 0.05 -6.17 1.57
N ILE A 113 0.96 -5.23 1.79
CA ILE A 113 1.16 -4.57 3.09
C ILE A 113 0.92 -3.08 2.93
N THR A 114 0.04 -2.52 3.75
CA THR A 114 -0.12 -1.06 3.90
C THR A 114 0.29 -0.62 5.29
N VAL A 115 0.56 0.65 5.47
CA VAL A 115 1.13 1.20 6.71
C VAL A 115 0.24 2.26 7.30
N ASP A 116 0.19 2.32 8.64
CA ASP A 116 -0.52 3.31 9.44
C ASP A 116 -2.05 3.26 9.23
N SER A 117 -2.69 4.36 8.90
CA SER A 117 -4.15 4.49 8.72
C SER A 117 -4.61 4.37 7.27
N GLU A 118 -3.80 3.75 6.42
CA GLU A 118 -4.02 3.67 4.98
C GLU A 118 -5.04 2.58 4.62
N LEU A 119 -6.30 2.98 4.60
CA LEU A 119 -7.39 2.14 4.11
C LEU A 119 -7.61 2.37 2.62
N TRP A 120 -7.37 1.34 1.83
CA TRP A 120 -7.50 1.32 0.38
C TRP A 120 -8.56 0.28 -0.03
N PRO A 121 -9.87 0.64 0.03
CA PRO A 121 -10.97 -0.30 -0.11
C PRO A 121 -10.91 -1.14 -1.38
N GLU A 122 -10.64 -0.50 -2.51
CA GLU A 122 -10.61 -1.19 -3.79
C GLU A 122 -9.39 -2.12 -3.89
N HIS A 123 -8.23 -1.70 -3.39
CA HIS A 123 -7.04 -2.57 -3.38
C HIS A 123 -7.24 -3.78 -2.46
N PHE A 124 -7.86 -3.61 -1.29
CA PHE A 124 -8.19 -4.73 -0.40
C PHE A 124 -9.26 -5.64 -0.99
N TYR A 125 -10.24 -5.07 -1.71
CA TYR A 125 -11.21 -5.86 -2.46
C TYR A 125 -10.54 -6.70 -3.57
N GLN A 126 -9.58 -6.13 -4.31
CA GLN A 126 -8.80 -6.84 -5.31
C GLN A 126 -7.94 -7.96 -4.69
N ALA A 127 -7.41 -7.76 -3.48
CA ALA A 127 -6.72 -8.78 -2.71
C ALA A 127 -7.66 -9.95 -2.39
N SER A 128 -8.81 -9.65 -1.80
CA SER A 128 -9.83 -10.64 -1.44
C SER A 128 -10.32 -11.45 -2.65
N LEU A 129 -10.59 -10.80 -3.78
CA LEU A 129 -11.00 -11.46 -5.02
C LEU A 129 -9.98 -12.49 -5.54
N ARG A 130 -8.70 -12.28 -5.24
CA ARG A 130 -7.60 -13.13 -5.70
C ARG A 130 -7.10 -14.11 -4.65
N GLY A 131 -7.70 -14.11 -3.46
CA GLY A 131 -7.24 -14.91 -2.33
C GLY A 131 -5.83 -14.51 -1.84
N VAL A 132 -5.43 -13.25 -2.08
CA VAL A 132 -4.15 -12.71 -1.64
C VAL A 132 -4.33 -12.08 -0.26
N PRO A 133 -3.52 -12.46 0.75
CA PRO A 133 -3.58 -11.86 2.07
C PRO A 133 -3.24 -10.37 2.01
N ALA A 134 -3.93 -9.60 2.85
CA ALA A 134 -3.71 -8.17 3.02
C ALA A 134 -3.40 -7.86 4.49
N LEU A 135 -2.40 -7.04 4.72
CA LEU A 135 -1.91 -6.71 6.05
C LEU A 135 -1.78 -5.19 6.22
N ILE A 136 -2.31 -4.65 7.30
CA ILE A 136 -2.01 -3.30 7.75
C ILE A 136 -1.05 -3.39 8.93
N ILE A 137 0.12 -2.78 8.80
CA ILE A 137 1.09 -2.73 9.89
C ILE A 137 1.21 -1.33 10.47
N ASN A 138 1.56 -1.24 11.75
CA ASN A 138 1.56 0.02 12.50
C ASN A 138 0.18 0.71 12.47
N ALA A 139 -0.89 -0.10 12.43
CA ALA A 139 -2.25 0.35 12.19
C ALA A 139 -2.76 1.31 13.27
N ARG A 140 -3.30 2.45 12.84
CA ARG A 140 -3.90 3.46 13.71
C ARG A 140 -5.27 3.86 13.18
N LEU A 141 -6.22 4.07 14.08
CA LEU A 141 -7.51 4.67 13.76
C LEU A 141 -7.58 6.09 14.32
N SER A 142 -7.79 7.05 13.44
CA SER A 142 -8.17 8.40 13.87
C SER A 142 -9.55 8.38 14.51
N ASP A 143 -9.84 9.35 15.39
CA ASP A 143 -11.13 9.44 16.07
C ASP A 143 -12.31 9.51 15.08
N ASN A 144 -12.15 10.25 13.99
CA ASN A 144 -13.17 10.36 12.95
C ASN A 144 -13.40 9.04 12.19
N THR A 145 -12.33 8.31 11.86
CA THR A 145 -12.45 7.03 11.16
C THR A 145 -13.06 5.98 12.10
N PHE A 146 -12.62 5.92 13.33
CA PHE A 146 -13.18 5.03 14.35
C PHE A 146 -14.68 5.27 14.53
N ALA A 147 -15.10 6.53 14.79
CA ALA A 147 -16.51 6.87 14.95
C ALA A 147 -17.36 6.50 13.72
N ARG A 148 -16.82 6.68 12.52
CA ARG A 148 -17.51 6.29 11.27
C ARG A 148 -17.66 4.78 11.14
N LEU A 149 -16.63 4.02 11.46
CA LEU A 149 -16.67 2.57 11.42
C LEU A 149 -17.61 1.99 12.47
N CYS A 150 -17.64 2.53 13.70
CA CYS A 150 -18.57 2.12 14.73
C CYS A 150 -20.04 2.38 14.33
N ARG A 151 -20.32 3.53 13.67
CA ARG A 151 -21.67 3.93 13.31
C ARG A 151 -22.24 3.22 12.07
N SER A 152 -21.41 2.72 11.17
CA SER A 152 -21.84 2.24 9.86
C SER A 152 -21.30 0.84 9.55
N SER A 153 -22.21 -0.13 9.58
CA SER A 153 -21.91 -1.50 9.13
C SER A 153 -21.52 -1.57 7.65
N LEU A 154 -22.10 -0.68 6.82
CA LEU A 154 -21.73 -0.55 5.41
C LEU A 154 -20.29 -0.06 5.27
N ALA A 155 -19.88 0.95 6.05
CA ALA A 155 -18.52 1.43 6.04
C ALA A 155 -17.52 0.33 6.44
N ARG A 156 -17.83 -0.46 7.48
CA ARG A 156 -17.01 -1.62 7.86
C ARG A 156 -16.88 -2.62 6.72
N LYS A 157 -17.99 -3.01 6.14
CA LYS A 157 -18.01 -3.99 5.04
C LYS A 157 -17.23 -3.54 3.81
N LEU A 158 -17.23 -2.23 3.50
CA LEU A 158 -16.53 -1.67 2.36
C LEU A 158 -15.04 -1.44 2.63
N LEU A 159 -14.69 -1.03 3.85
CA LEU A 159 -13.31 -0.65 4.20
C LEU A 159 -12.49 -1.81 4.78
N LEU A 160 -13.15 -2.80 5.37
CA LEU A 160 -12.53 -3.93 6.06
C LEU A 160 -13.01 -5.25 5.45
N PRO A 161 -12.49 -5.66 4.30
CA PRO A 161 -12.86 -6.93 3.68
C PRO A 161 -12.38 -8.11 4.53
N LYS A 162 -13.03 -9.25 4.35
CA LYS A 162 -12.63 -10.50 5.03
C LYS A 162 -11.18 -10.86 4.69
N GLY A 163 -10.43 -11.31 5.71
CA GLY A 163 -9.04 -11.72 5.53
C GLY A 163 -8.03 -10.57 5.61
N LEU A 164 -8.46 -9.36 5.96
CA LEU A 164 -7.55 -8.27 6.29
C LEU A 164 -6.99 -8.46 7.68
N GLU A 165 -5.68 -8.58 7.79
CA GLU A 165 -4.97 -8.67 9.06
C GLU A 165 -4.47 -7.29 9.49
N ILE A 166 -4.56 -7.00 10.80
CA ILE A 166 -4.27 -5.67 11.33
C ILE A 166 -3.31 -5.80 12.52
N LEU A 167 -2.10 -5.27 12.35
CA LEU A 167 -1.09 -5.21 13.40
C LEU A 167 -0.94 -3.79 13.93
N THR A 168 -1.20 -3.62 15.21
CA THR A 168 -1.17 -2.33 15.89
C THR A 168 0.08 -2.19 16.78
N THR A 169 0.45 -0.95 17.10
CA THR A 169 1.61 -0.64 17.96
C THR A 169 1.25 -0.38 19.41
N SER A 170 -0.03 -0.38 19.76
CA SER A 170 -0.47 -0.12 21.14
C SER A 170 -1.77 -0.83 21.47
N GLU A 171 -1.94 -1.19 22.73
CA GLU A 171 -3.16 -1.81 23.27
C GLU A 171 -4.40 -0.94 23.00
N ARG A 172 -4.28 0.38 23.10
CA ARG A 172 -5.36 1.32 22.78
C ARG A 172 -5.82 1.18 21.32
N GLN A 173 -4.89 1.08 20.37
CA GLN A 173 -5.24 0.89 18.97
C GLN A 173 -5.77 -0.52 18.72
N CYS A 174 -5.23 -1.53 19.38
CA CYS A 174 -5.75 -2.89 19.33
C CYS A 174 -7.22 -2.94 19.78
N ALA A 175 -7.54 -2.36 20.92
CA ALA A 175 -8.91 -2.27 21.40
C ALA A 175 -9.85 -1.58 20.41
N ARG A 176 -9.44 -0.44 19.83
CA ARG A 176 -10.24 0.26 18.80
C ARG A 176 -10.51 -0.59 17.56
N TRP A 177 -9.51 -1.30 17.07
CA TRP A 177 -9.67 -2.17 15.92
C TRP A 177 -10.54 -3.39 16.21
N SER A 178 -10.51 -3.91 17.45
CA SER A 178 -11.35 -5.02 17.88
C SER A 178 -12.83 -4.64 18.07
N GLU A 179 -13.12 -3.33 18.19
CA GLU A 179 -14.47 -2.81 18.40
C GLU A 179 -15.21 -2.53 17.06
N VAL A 180 -14.49 -2.51 15.95
CA VAL A 180 -15.03 -2.24 14.60
C VAL A 180 -15.08 -3.48 13.73
#